data_1382ea80fadb6574f66be8abb8e7d6b1
#
_entry.id   1382ea80fadb6574f66be8abb8e7d6b1
#
_cell.length_a   1.000
_cell.length_b   1.000
_cell.length_c   1.000
_cell.angle_alpha   90.00
_cell.angle_beta   90.00
_cell.angle_gamma   90.00
#
_symmetry.space_group_name_H-M   'P 1'
#
loop_
_entity.id
_entity.type
_entity.pdbx_description
1 polymer ?
#
loop_
_entity_poly.entity_id
_entity_poly.type
_entity_poly.pdbx_seq_one_letter_code
_entity_poly.pdbx_strand_id
1 'polypeptide(L)'
;MGVGGFSVLHSQGAEINKVDQSLEFVVRSAFENPRQPVGAALFAIEQSSLDISLIFLTQEGEETVVHESSLAYRGAPDFSTLELATTRPVQIRDGSPYRFRAVLVEGGDYILIARSTDEIDANFRSNFQSLAGFTFAIDSLAALLLFFYFRRTNRGYESASLARMQEFLGDASHELRTPLTV
;
A
#
# COMPACT_ATOMS: atom_id res chain seq x y z
N MET A 1 4.75 6.78 -15.12
CA MET A 1 4.08 6.13 -13.95
C MET A 1 4.99 5.24 -13.06
N GLY A 2 6.28 5.10 -13.29
CA GLY A 2 7.09 4.10 -12.58
C GLY A 2 7.63 4.49 -11.19
N VAL A 3 7.99 5.73 -10.96
CA VAL A 3 8.84 6.10 -9.80
C VAL A 3 8.05 6.23 -8.50
N GLY A 4 6.87 6.80 -8.51
CA GLY A 4 6.05 6.99 -7.30
C GLY A 4 5.49 5.69 -6.72
N GLY A 5 5.02 4.79 -7.57
CA GLY A 5 4.50 3.48 -7.14
C GLY A 5 5.59 2.58 -6.55
N PHE A 6 6.81 2.63 -7.10
CA PHE A 6 7.94 1.87 -6.59
C PHE A 6 8.41 2.36 -5.21
N SER A 7 8.40 3.67 -4.99
CA SER A 7 8.74 4.28 -3.69
C SER A 7 7.76 3.86 -2.58
N VAL A 8 6.45 3.84 -2.87
CA VAL A 8 5.42 3.46 -1.89
C VAL A 8 5.51 1.97 -1.53
N LEU A 9 5.73 1.10 -2.52
CA LEU A 9 5.93 -0.33 -2.29
C LEU A 9 7.21 -0.62 -1.49
N HIS A 10 8.27 0.14 -1.74
CA HIS A 10 9.53 0.01 -1.01
C HIS A 10 9.37 0.44 0.47
N SER A 11 8.61 1.50 0.74
CA SER A 11 8.35 1.96 2.11
C SER A 11 7.52 0.94 2.91
N GLN A 12 6.51 0.32 2.30
CA GLN A 12 5.72 -0.73 2.95
C GLN A 12 6.59 -1.94 3.31
N GLY A 13 7.44 -2.39 2.39
CA GLY A 13 8.39 -3.47 2.66
C GLY A 13 9.34 -3.15 3.81
N ALA A 14 9.82 -1.91 3.90
CA ALA A 14 10.69 -1.47 4.99
C ALA A 14 9.97 -1.46 6.36
N GLU A 15 8.70 -1.06 6.40
CA GLU A 15 7.91 -1.08 7.63
C GLU A 15 7.58 -2.51 8.08
N ILE A 16 7.22 -3.40 7.17
CA ILE A 16 7.02 -4.82 7.47
C ILE A 16 8.32 -5.44 8.01
N ASN A 17 9.47 -5.13 7.43
CA ASN A 17 10.75 -5.60 7.93
C ASN A 17 11.05 -5.12 9.36
N LYS A 18 10.64 -3.91 9.73
CA LYS A 18 10.76 -3.43 11.12
C LYS A 18 9.86 -4.22 12.08
N VAL A 19 8.64 -4.56 11.63
CA VAL A 19 7.77 -5.45 12.41
C VAL A 19 8.44 -6.79 12.62
N ASP A 20 8.97 -7.40 11.56
CA ASP A 20 9.67 -8.69 11.66
C ASP A 20 10.87 -8.64 12.59
N GLN A 21 11.69 -7.60 12.51
CA GLN A 21 12.81 -7.41 13.42
C GLN A 21 12.37 -7.26 14.87
N SER A 22 11.24 -6.57 15.12
CA SER A 22 10.72 -6.43 16.47
C SER A 22 10.19 -7.75 17.04
N LEU A 23 9.50 -8.54 16.23
CA LEU A 23 9.04 -9.88 16.60
C LEU A 23 10.23 -10.80 16.88
N GLU A 24 11.26 -10.76 16.01
CA GLU A 24 12.48 -11.55 16.18
C GLU A 24 13.26 -11.20 17.46
N PHE A 25 13.31 -9.92 17.81
CA PHE A 25 13.92 -9.47 19.05
C PHE A 25 13.23 -10.08 20.29
N VAL A 26 11.90 -10.08 20.33
CA VAL A 26 11.13 -10.66 21.45
C VAL A 26 11.30 -12.19 21.48
N VAL A 27 11.23 -12.85 20.33
CA VAL A 27 11.46 -14.30 20.19
C VAL A 27 12.86 -14.68 20.71
N ARG A 28 13.87 -13.94 20.29
CA ARG A 28 15.26 -14.18 20.75
C ARG A 28 15.37 -14.05 22.27
N SER A 29 14.76 -13.04 22.87
CA SER A 29 14.74 -12.86 24.33
C SER A 29 14.10 -14.04 25.05
N ALA A 30 13.03 -14.61 24.50
CA ALA A 30 12.40 -15.81 25.04
C ALA A 30 13.33 -17.03 24.94
N PHE A 31 14.02 -17.22 23.82
CA PHE A 31 14.96 -18.33 23.62
C PHE A 31 16.21 -18.25 24.51
N GLU A 32 16.72 -17.05 24.75
CA GLU A 32 17.88 -16.82 25.61
C GLU A 32 17.58 -17.12 27.10
N ASN A 33 16.30 -17.17 27.47
CA ASN A 33 15.85 -17.42 28.84
C ASN A 33 14.90 -18.65 28.91
N PRO A 34 15.37 -19.88 28.65
CA PRO A 34 14.49 -21.03 28.53
C PRO A 34 13.77 -21.41 29.84
N ARG A 35 14.25 -20.93 31.00
CA ARG A 35 13.59 -21.17 32.30
C ARG A 35 12.37 -20.27 32.54
N GLN A 36 12.30 -19.11 31.89
CA GLN A 36 11.22 -18.13 32.00
C GLN A 36 10.98 -17.44 30.65
N PRO A 37 10.65 -18.17 29.60
CA PRO A 37 10.54 -17.61 28.26
C PRO A 37 9.45 -16.53 28.16
N VAL A 38 8.36 -16.73 28.89
CA VAL A 38 7.24 -15.77 28.97
C VAL A 38 7.67 -14.45 29.62
N GLY A 39 8.33 -14.54 30.79
CA GLY A 39 8.81 -13.36 31.51
C GLY A 39 9.84 -12.57 30.70
N ALA A 40 10.73 -13.25 30.00
CA ALA A 40 11.69 -12.61 29.10
C ALA A 40 11.04 -11.95 27.89
N ALA A 41 10.03 -12.59 27.30
CA ALA A 41 9.26 -12.01 26.19
C ALA A 41 8.51 -10.74 26.65
N LEU A 42 7.82 -10.81 27.79
CA LEU A 42 7.12 -9.64 28.37
C LEU A 42 8.07 -8.48 28.64
N PHE A 43 9.21 -8.76 29.26
CA PHE A 43 10.23 -7.74 29.52
C PHE A 43 10.77 -7.09 28.24
N ALA A 44 11.00 -7.91 27.21
CA ALA A 44 11.43 -7.40 25.90
C ALA A 44 10.35 -6.54 25.23
N ILE A 45 9.08 -6.90 25.38
CA ILE A 45 7.94 -6.11 24.88
C ILE A 45 7.89 -4.75 25.60
N GLU A 46 7.98 -4.73 26.92
CA GLU A 46 7.98 -3.50 27.70
C GLU A 46 9.14 -2.57 27.31
N GLN A 47 10.35 -3.13 27.15
CA GLN A 47 11.51 -2.35 26.71
C GLN A 47 11.39 -1.80 25.29
N SER A 48 10.71 -2.51 24.40
CA SER A 48 10.62 -2.11 23.01
C SER A 48 9.65 -0.95 22.76
N SER A 49 8.79 -0.62 23.74
CA SER A 49 7.67 0.35 23.60
C SER A 49 6.78 0.08 22.39
N LEU A 50 6.73 -1.17 21.92
CA LEU A 50 6.00 -1.58 20.75
C LEU A 50 4.68 -2.24 21.18
N ASP A 51 3.63 -2.02 20.39
CA ASP A 51 2.35 -2.68 20.57
C ASP A 51 2.43 -4.14 20.06
N ILE A 52 3.01 -5.00 20.87
CA ILE A 52 3.20 -6.42 20.61
C ILE A 52 2.36 -7.21 21.62
N SER A 53 1.63 -8.18 21.10
CA SER A 53 0.76 -9.05 21.89
C SER A 53 1.41 -10.38 22.14
N LEU A 54 1.10 -10.93 23.30
CA LEU A 54 1.51 -12.25 23.69
C LEU A 54 0.28 -13.12 23.88
N ILE A 55 0.26 -14.27 23.24
CA ILE A 55 -0.85 -15.20 23.24
C ILE A 55 -0.32 -16.56 23.63
N PHE A 56 -0.95 -17.20 24.60
CA PHE A 56 -0.62 -18.57 25.00
C PHE A 56 -1.55 -19.56 24.30
N LEU A 57 -0.95 -20.56 23.68
CA LEU A 57 -1.66 -21.60 22.97
C LEU A 57 -1.22 -22.96 23.47
N THR A 58 -2.17 -23.81 23.81
CA THR A 58 -1.93 -25.24 24.06
C THR A 58 -2.51 -26.04 22.91
N GLN A 59 -1.81 -27.08 22.51
CA GLN A 59 -2.30 -27.98 21.51
C GLN A 59 -2.98 -29.18 22.16
N GLU A 60 -4.27 -29.33 21.90
CA GLU A 60 -5.06 -30.50 22.33
C GLU A 60 -5.45 -31.34 21.09
N GLY A 61 -4.60 -32.31 20.74
CA GLY A 61 -4.76 -33.10 19.52
C GLY A 61 -4.49 -32.29 18.25
N GLU A 62 -5.49 -32.16 17.38
CA GLU A 62 -5.42 -31.33 16.16
C GLU A 62 -5.94 -29.89 16.39
N GLU A 63 -6.52 -29.60 17.54
CA GLU A 63 -7.08 -28.29 17.87
C GLU A 63 -6.07 -27.45 18.65
N THR A 64 -6.05 -26.15 18.38
CA THR A 64 -5.24 -25.16 19.11
C THR A 64 -6.16 -24.39 20.04
N VAL A 65 -5.89 -24.47 21.35
CA VAL A 65 -6.67 -23.79 22.38
C VAL A 65 -5.95 -22.54 22.84
N VAL A 66 -6.65 -21.40 22.81
CA VAL A 66 -6.14 -20.11 23.29
C VAL A 66 -6.45 -20.00 24.78
N HIS A 67 -5.40 -19.99 25.62
CA HIS A 67 -5.56 -19.84 27.06
C HIS A 67 -5.55 -18.41 27.54
N GLU A 68 -4.69 -17.57 26.96
CA GLU A 68 -4.59 -16.15 27.33
C GLU A 68 -4.17 -15.33 26.12
N SER A 69 -4.82 -14.19 25.93
CA SER A 69 -4.53 -13.25 24.88
C SER A 69 -4.54 -11.83 25.44
N SER A 70 -3.43 -11.13 25.32
CA SER A 70 -3.34 -9.73 25.72
C SER A 70 -3.99 -8.77 24.73
N LEU A 71 -4.48 -9.25 23.58
CA LEU A 71 -5.04 -8.43 22.52
C LEU A 71 -6.27 -9.00 21.82
N ALA A 72 -6.81 -8.13 20.94
CA ALA A 72 -7.98 -8.34 20.10
C ALA A 72 -7.86 -9.48 19.07
N TYR A 73 -6.74 -10.17 18.93
CA TYR A 73 -6.65 -11.37 18.13
C TYR A 73 -7.39 -12.51 18.83
N ARG A 74 -8.51 -12.91 18.27
CA ARG A 74 -9.39 -13.95 18.85
C ARG A 74 -9.35 -15.28 18.08
N GLY A 75 -8.49 -15.40 17.08
CA GLY A 75 -8.35 -16.62 16.29
C GLY A 75 -7.23 -17.50 16.83
N ALA A 76 -7.42 -18.83 16.78
CA ALA A 76 -6.34 -19.79 16.91
C ALA A 76 -5.82 -20.12 15.51
N PRO A 77 -4.52 -19.89 15.21
CA PRO A 77 -3.96 -20.35 13.94
C PRO A 77 -3.93 -21.88 13.92
N ASP A 78 -4.08 -22.44 12.73
CA ASP A 78 -3.94 -23.88 12.52
C ASP A 78 -2.50 -24.35 12.82
N PHE A 79 -2.36 -25.63 13.12
CA PHE A 79 -1.07 -26.22 13.52
C PHE A 79 0.04 -25.98 12.49
N SER A 80 -0.27 -26.11 11.20
CA SER A 80 0.71 -25.91 10.12
C SER A 80 1.23 -24.49 10.08
N THR A 81 0.37 -23.52 10.37
CA THR A 81 0.70 -22.12 10.47
C THR A 81 1.55 -21.81 11.72
N LEU A 82 1.25 -22.46 12.86
CA LEU A 82 2.05 -22.34 14.07
C LEU A 82 3.46 -22.92 13.88
N GLU A 83 3.59 -24.09 13.29
CA GLU A 83 4.89 -24.70 12.99
C GLU A 83 5.71 -23.77 12.08
N LEU A 84 5.10 -23.23 11.03
CA LEU A 84 5.75 -22.27 10.15
C LEU A 84 6.18 -21.01 10.90
N ALA A 85 5.36 -20.53 11.84
CA ALA A 85 5.64 -19.32 12.64
C ALA A 85 6.81 -19.52 13.62
N THR A 86 7.19 -20.75 13.96
CA THR A 86 8.41 -20.99 14.75
C THR A 86 9.69 -20.71 13.97
N THR A 87 9.65 -20.81 12.65
CA THR A 87 10.82 -20.63 11.79
C THR A 87 10.93 -19.24 11.18
N ARG A 88 9.80 -18.61 10.85
CA ARG A 88 9.77 -17.29 10.20
C ARG A 88 8.51 -16.52 10.58
N PRO A 89 8.50 -15.17 10.46
CA PRO A 89 7.30 -14.38 10.62
C PRO A 89 6.22 -14.79 9.60
N VAL A 90 5.00 -14.96 10.07
CA VAL A 90 3.83 -15.33 9.26
C VAL A 90 2.77 -14.26 9.38
N GLN A 91 2.02 -14.03 8.31
CA GLN A 91 0.87 -13.14 8.30
C GLN A 91 -0.40 -13.96 8.12
N ILE A 92 -1.33 -13.85 9.08
CA ILE A 92 -2.68 -14.39 8.93
C ILE A 92 -3.51 -13.39 8.13
N ARG A 93 -4.28 -13.90 7.17
CA ARG A 93 -5.15 -13.11 6.30
C ARG A 93 -6.63 -13.14 6.71
N ASP A 94 -7.00 -13.94 7.71
CA ASP A 94 -8.38 -14.08 8.16
C ASP A 94 -8.82 -12.87 8.98
N GLY A 95 -9.20 -11.81 8.27
CA GLY A 95 -9.92 -10.67 8.81
C GLY A 95 -9.14 -9.68 9.66
N SER A 96 -8.01 -10.06 10.22
CA SER A 96 -7.15 -9.16 11.01
C SER A 96 -5.74 -9.19 10.45
N PRO A 97 -5.19 -8.04 10.05
CA PRO A 97 -3.84 -7.96 9.51
C PRO A 97 -2.81 -8.02 10.64
N TYR A 98 -2.60 -9.20 11.18
CA TYR A 98 -1.57 -9.47 12.19
C TYR A 98 -0.40 -10.23 11.58
N ARG A 99 0.79 -9.85 12.02
CA ARG A 99 2.03 -10.56 11.74
C ARG A 99 2.55 -11.15 13.03
N PHE A 100 2.95 -12.42 13.02
CA PHE A 100 3.33 -13.12 14.24
C PHE A 100 4.48 -14.10 14.06
N ARG A 101 5.08 -14.42 15.19
CA ARG A 101 6.06 -15.47 15.40
C ARG A 101 5.59 -16.37 16.54
N ALA A 102 5.97 -17.64 16.51
CA ALA A 102 5.70 -18.59 17.56
C ALA A 102 6.98 -19.09 18.21
N VAL A 103 6.92 -19.36 19.51
CA VAL A 103 7.96 -20.02 20.28
C VAL A 103 7.37 -21.27 20.91
N LEU A 104 7.95 -22.42 20.63
CA LEU A 104 7.60 -23.67 21.30
C LEU A 104 8.22 -23.69 22.69
N VAL A 105 7.41 -23.93 23.71
CA VAL A 105 7.83 -24.01 25.12
C VAL A 105 7.86 -25.48 25.56
N GLU A 106 8.61 -25.76 26.64
CA GLU A 106 8.61 -27.08 27.25
C GLU A 106 7.19 -27.47 27.68
N GLY A 107 6.73 -28.61 27.21
CA GLY A 107 5.36 -29.10 27.44
C GLY A 107 4.50 -29.20 26.19
N GLY A 108 4.97 -28.67 25.06
CA GLY A 108 4.21 -28.68 23.80
C GLY A 108 3.33 -27.46 23.59
N ASP A 109 3.39 -26.49 24.51
CA ASP A 109 2.66 -25.22 24.41
C ASP A 109 3.39 -24.24 23.48
N TYR A 110 2.63 -23.31 22.92
CA TYR A 110 3.19 -22.24 22.08
C TYR A 110 2.96 -20.87 22.72
N ILE A 111 3.97 -20.04 22.62
CA ILE A 111 3.85 -18.60 22.84
C ILE A 111 3.80 -17.94 21.48
N LEU A 112 2.66 -17.32 21.16
CA LEU A 112 2.50 -16.53 19.94
C LEU A 112 2.77 -15.07 20.25
N ILE A 113 3.68 -14.48 19.51
CA ILE A 113 4.07 -13.08 19.59
C ILE A 113 3.54 -12.41 18.35
N ALA A 114 2.55 -11.53 18.48
CA ALA A 114 1.81 -10.95 17.38
C ALA A 114 1.87 -9.42 17.41
N ARG A 115 1.92 -8.81 16.23
CA ARG A 115 1.82 -7.37 16.04
C ARG A 115 0.82 -7.04 14.94
N SER A 116 -0.06 -6.06 15.21
CA SER A 116 -0.96 -5.55 14.18
C SER A 116 -0.21 -4.84 13.06
N THR A 117 -0.64 -5.06 11.83
CA THR A 117 -0.19 -4.33 10.64
C THR A 117 -1.24 -3.36 10.11
N ASP A 118 -2.34 -3.15 10.84
CA ASP A 118 -3.44 -2.27 10.46
C ASP A 118 -2.99 -0.85 10.12
N GLU A 119 -2.12 -0.28 10.94
CA GLU A 119 -1.59 1.06 10.72
C GLU A 119 -0.74 1.14 9.44
N ILE A 120 0.04 0.10 9.17
CA ILE A 120 0.87 0.01 7.96
C ILE A 120 -0.02 -0.04 6.73
N ASP A 121 -1.05 -0.88 6.76
CA ASP A 121 -2.00 -1.03 5.65
C ASP A 121 -2.87 0.23 5.46
N ALA A 122 -3.28 0.88 6.55
CA ALA A 122 -4.02 2.15 6.50
C ALA A 122 -3.15 3.28 5.92
N ASN A 123 -1.92 3.41 6.38
CA ASN A 123 -0.96 4.39 5.88
C ASN A 123 -0.61 4.15 4.40
N PHE A 124 -0.41 2.88 4.03
CA PHE A 124 -0.19 2.50 2.63
C PHE A 124 -1.37 2.90 1.75
N ARG A 125 -2.60 2.58 2.16
CA ARG A 125 -3.82 2.93 1.43
C ARG A 125 -4.00 4.43 1.30
N SER A 126 -3.78 5.19 2.38
CA SER A 126 -3.85 6.65 2.39
C SER A 126 -2.82 7.28 1.45
N ASN A 127 -1.57 6.83 1.53
CA ASN A 127 -0.48 7.31 0.67
C ASN A 127 -0.73 6.98 -0.81
N PHE A 128 -1.24 5.78 -1.08
CA PHE A 128 -1.59 5.37 -2.45
C PHE A 128 -2.74 6.20 -3.01
N GLN A 129 -3.79 6.45 -2.22
CA GLN A 129 -4.92 7.31 -2.62
C GLN A 129 -4.46 8.75 -2.89
N SER A 130 -3.61 9.30 -2.04
CA SER A 130 -3.04 10.64 -2.22
C SER A 130 -2.23 10.73 -3.51
N LEU A 131 -1.37 9.74 -3.77
CA LEU A 131 -0.56 9.69 -4.99
C LEU A 131 -1.44 9.58 -6.25
N ALA A 132 -2.45 8.71 -6.23
CA ALA A 132 -3.40 8.56 -7.32
C ALA A 132 -4.17 9.86 -7.57
N GLY A 133 -4.62 10.55 -6.52
CA GLY A 133 -5.30 11.84 -6.61
C GLY A 133 -4.40 12.92 -7.22
N PHE A 134 -3.14 13.00 -6.80
CA PHE A 134 -2.17 13.94 -7.37
C PHE A 134 -1.91 13.67 -8.87
N THR A 135 -1.72 12.42 -9.25
CA THR A 135 -1.51 12.04 -10.65
C THR A 135 -2.71 12.43 -11.50
N PHE A 136 -3.92 12.12 -11.04
CA PHE A 136 -5.15 12.47 -11.73
C PHE A 136 -5.33 13.99 -11.87
N ALA A 137 -4.97 14.78 -10.86
CA ALA A 137 -5.04 16.24 -10.90
C ALA A 137 -4.07 16.82 -11.95
N ILE A 138 -2.84 16.32 -12.00
CA ILE A 138 -1.82 16.73 -12.97
C ILE A 138 -2.27 16.39 -14.40
N ASP A 139 -2.73 15.16 -14.62
CA ASP A 139 -3.20 14.70 -15.94
C ASP A 139 -4.41 15.52 -16.42
N SER A 140 -5.34 15.81 -15.50
CA SER A 140 -6.50 16.66 -15.79
C SER A 140 -6.10 18.09 -16.17
N LEU A 141 -5.15 18.66 -15.44
CA LEU A 141 -4.62 20.00 -15.74
C LEU A 141 -3.92 20.03 -17.10
N ALA A 142 -3.08 19.03 -17.39
CA ALA A 142 -2.40 18.90 -18.68
C ALA A 142 -3.41 18.78 -19.83
N ALA A 143 -4.44 17.94 -19.68
CA ALA A 143 -5.51 17.78 -20.67
C ALA A 143 -6.26 19.09 -20.91
N LEU A 144 -6.57 19.85 -19.86
CA LEU A 144 -7.19 21.17 -19.94
C LEU A 144 -6.32 22.16 -20.72
N LEU A 145 -5.04 22.25 -20.40
CA LEU A 145 -4.09 23.13 -21.09
C LEU A 145 -3.98 22.77 -22.58
N LEU A 146 -3.87 21.49 -22.90
CA LEU A 146 -3.87 21.00 -24.28
C LEU A 146 -5.17 21.35 -25.00
N PHE A 147 -6.32 21.16 -24.37
CA PHE A 147 -7.62 21.51 -24.93
C PHE A 147 -7.70 23.01 -25.27
N PHE A 148 -7.30 23.88 -24.35
CA PHE A 148 -7.29 25.33 -24.62
C PHE A 148 -6.28 25.72 -25.71
N TYR A 149 -5.11 25.08 -25.72
CA TYR A 149 -4.11 25.30 -26.77
C TYR A 149 -4.67 24.92 -28.15
N PHE A 150 -5.22 23.74 -28.30
CA PHE A 150 -5.82 23.31 -29.58
C PHE A 150 -7.01 24.18 -29.99
N ARG A 151 -7.88 24.53 -29.06
CA ARG A 151 -9.01 25.41 -29.34
C ARG A 151 -8.57 26.80 -29.83
N ARG A 152 -7.49 27.32 -29.25
CA ARG A 152 -6.92 28.62 -29.67
C ARG A 152 -6.32 28.53 -31.07
N THR A 153 -5.57 27.46 -31.33
CA THR A 153 -4.88 27.27 -32.60
C THR A 153 -5.89 27.01 -33.74
N ASN A 154 -6.91 26.19 -33.54
CA ASN A 154 -7.92 25.92 -34.54
C ASN A 154 -8.72 27.17 -34.92
N ARG A 155 -9.04 28.05 -33.98
CA ARG A 155 -9.69 29.35 -34.31
C ARG A 155 -8.83 30.24 -35.22
N GLY A 156 -7.52 30.20 -35.07
CA GLY A 156 -6.61 30.92 -35.96
C GLY A 156 -6.60 30.34 -37.36
N TYR A 157 -6.68 29.06 -37.54
CA TYR A 157 -6.71 28.39 -38.85
C TYR A 157 -8.04 28.63 -39.61
N GLU A 158 -9.17 28.60 -38.88
CA GLU A 158 -10.49 28.89 -39.49
C GLU A 158 -10.58 30.31 -39.98
N SER A 159 -10.13 31.31 -39.20
CA SER A 159 -10.15 32.71 -39.63
C SER A 159 -9.21 33.01 -40.81
N ALA A 160 -8.05 32.39 -40.84
CA ALA A 160 -7.12 32.53 -41.97
C ALA A 160 -7.62 31.82 -43.25
N SER A 161 -8.35 30.72 -43.11
CA SER A 161 -8.97 30.03 -44.23
C SER A 161 -10.13 30.85 -44.81
N LEU A 162 -11.00 31.42 -43.99
CA LEU A 162 -12.10 32.28 -44.42
C LEU A 162 -11.57 33.55 -45.07
N ALA A 163 -10.53 34.18 -44.58
CA ALA A 163 -9.92 35.37 -45.18
C ALA A 163 -9.40 35.07 -46.60
N ARG A 164 -8.68 33.95 -46.80
CA ARG A 164 -8.20 33.53 -48.12
C ARG A 164 -9.33 33.22 -49.09
N MET A 165 -10.43 32.61 -48.61
CA MET A 165 -11.59 32.35 -49.45
C MET A 165 -12.31 33.60 -49.88
N GLN A 166 -12.39 34.63 -49.01
CA GLN A 166 -12.97 35.95 -49.33
C GLN A 166 -12.10 36.72 -50.36
N GLU A 167 -10.79 36.68 -50.23
CA GLU A 167 -9.83 37.24 -51.14
C GLU A 167 -9.97 36.60 -52.56
N PHE A 168 -9.99 35.27 -52.61
CA PHE A 168 -10.21 34.53 -53.87
C PHE A 168 -11.54 34.88 -54.54
N LEU A 169 -12.63 34.97 -53.78
CA LEU A 169 -13.94 35.36 -54.33
C LEU A 169 -13.96 36.81 -54.83
N GLY A 170 -13.22 37.72 -54.14
CA GLY A 170 -13.04 39.09 -54.55
C GLY A 170 -12.35 39.21 -55.90
N ASP A 171 -11.21 38.56 -56.06
CA ASP A 171 -10.40 38.51 -57.28
C ASP A 171 -11.16 37.89 -58.46
N ALA A 172 -11.83 36.75 -58.21
CA ALA A 172 -12.64 36.12 -59.22
C ALA A 172 -13.80 37.02 -59.69
N SER A 173 -14.41 37.79 -58.81
CA SER A 173 -15.47 38.74 -59.12
C SER A 173 -14.95 39.91 -59.96
N HIS A 174 -13.75 40.36 -59.75
CA HIS A 174 -13.12 41.41 -60.56
C HIS A 174 -12.71 40.93 -61.95
N GLU A 175 -12.20 39.72 -62.10
CA GLU A 175 -11.84 39.14 -63.41
C GLU A 175 -13.07 38.85 -64.27
N LEU A 176 -14.19 38.45 -63.68
CA LEU A 176 -15.42 38.21 -64.41
C LEU A 176 -16.14 39.49 -64.86
N ARG A 177 -15.78 40.62 -64.25
CA ARG A 177 -16.38 41.94 -64.63
C ARG A 177 -15.70 42.58 -65.85
N THR A 178 -14.44 42.23 -66.09
CA THR A 178 -13.64 42.81 -67.17
C THR A 178 -14.10 42.42 -68.58
N PRO A 179 -14.56 41.20 -68.91
CA PRO A 179 -14.99 40.88 -70.28
C PRO A 179 -16.43 41.30 -70.66
N LEU A 180 -17.19 41.90 -69.75
CA LEU A 180 -18.57 42.31 -70.01
C LEU A 180 -18.73 43.77 -70.50
N THR A 181 -17.62 44.48 -70.77
CA THR A 181 -17.59 45.85 -71.30
C THR A 181 -17.05 45.92 -72.72
N VAL A 182 -17.67 45.11 -73.67
CA VAL A 182 -17.46 45.24 -75.08
C VAL A 182 -18.81 45.46 -75.74
#